data_9a16cdcf6ec09486893c7b3872bc91bd
#
_entry.id   9a16cdcf6ec09486893c7b3872bc91bd
#
_cell.length_a   1.000
_cell.length_b   1.000
_cell.length_c   1.000
_cell.angle_alpha   90.00
_cell.angle_beta   90.00
_cell.angle_gamma   90.00
#
_symmetry.space_group_name_H-M   'P 1'
#
loop_
_entity.id
_entity.type
_entity.pdbx_description
1 polymer ?
#
loop_
_entity_poly.entity_id
_entity_poly.type
_entity_poly.pdbx_seq_one_letter_code
_entity_poly.pdbx_strand_id
1 'polypeptide(L)'
;MRILLSNDDGYFAPGLAALAQSLGTVAEVTVVAPERDRSGASNSLTLDRPLSLRKSSGGFHYVNGTPTDCVHLAVTGWLPYLPDMVISGINHGANMGDDTIYSGTVAAATEGFLLGIPSIAVSLAGVTMGHYATAAQVALELVQRYLTQPLAHPMLLNVNVPDVPYASLKGMEVTRLGKRHKAEPVVKAESPRGDIVYWVGAAGGAQDAGIGTDFHAVAQGWVSITPLQVDLTRFEQLDSIKQWMQE
;
A
#
# COMPACT_ATOMS: atom_id res chain seq x y z
N MET A 1 19.35 -5.09 -9.77
CA MET A 1 17.98 -5.29 -9.26
C MET A 1 17.00 -4.51 -10.11
N ARG A 2 15.87 -5.10 -10.45
CA ARG A 2 14.77 -4.47 -11.20
C ARG A 2 13.57 -4.32 -10.28
N ILE A 3 13.07 -3.11 -10.13
CA ILE A 3 11.96 -2.80 -9.23
C ILE A 3 10.77 -2.30 -10.06
N LEU A 4 9.61 -2.90 -9.86
CA LEU A 4 8.34 -2.38 -10.34
C LEU A 4 7.72 -1.47 -9.28
N LEU A 5 7.44 -0.22 -9.64
CA LEU A 5 6.73 0.72 -8.80
C LEU A 5 5.28 0.91 -9.26
N SER A 6 4.37 0.98 -8.29
CA SER A 6 2.97 1.37 -8.47
C SER A 6 2.51 2.26 -7.33
N ASN A 7 1.25 2.69 -7.33
CA ASN A 7 0.57 3.41 -6.26
C ASN A 7 -0.95 3.38 -6.51
N ASP A 8 -1.73 4.07 -5.69
CA ASP A 8 -3.15 4.33 -5.92
C ASP A 8 -3.49 5.82 -6.13
N ASP A 9 -2.59 6.75 -5.77
CA ASP A 9 -2.76 8.20 -5.99
C ASP A 9 -2.65 8.61 -7.47
N GLY A 10 -2.19 7.71 -8.35
CA GLY A 10 -2.00 7.95 -9.78
C GLY A 10 -0.55 8.23 -10.19
N TYR A 11 -0.25 8.06 -11.50
CA TYR A 11 1.13 8.14 -12.02
C TYR A 11 1.81 9.50 -11.86
N PHE A 12 1.07 10.57 -11.60
CA PHE A 12 1.55 11.95 -11.41
C PHE A 12 1.76 12.32 -9.94
N ALA A 13 1.50 11.39 -9.01
CA ALA A 13 1.58 11.67 -7.58
C ALA A 13 3.02 11.99 -7.14
N PRO A 14 3.22 13.01 -6.28
CA PRO A 14 4.55 13.41 -5.81
C PRO A 14 5.25 12.30 -5.01
N GLY A 15 4.50 11.50 -4.27
CA GLY A 15 5.03 10.36 -3.53
C GLY A 15 5.66 9.31 -4.44
N LEU A 16 5.01 8.97 -5.56
CA LEU A 16 5.54 8.04 -6.56
C LEU A 16 6.81 8.59 -7.24
N ALA A 17 6.82 9.88 -7.56
CA ALA A 17 7.99 10.53 -8.15
C ALA A 17 9.19 10.52 -7.19
N ALA A 18 8.97 10.84 -5.91
CA ALA A 18 10.01 10.80 -4.88
C ALA A 18 10.57 9.39 -4.70
N LEU A 19 9.70 8.37 -4.68
CA LEU A 19 10.09 6.97 -4.59
C LEU A 19 10.93 6.53 -5.79
N ALA A 20 10.47 6.84 -7.01
CA ALA A 20 11.17 6.50 -8.24
C ALA A 20 12.56 7.16 -8.32
N GLN A 21 12.67 8.43 -7.93
CA GLN A 21 13.95 9.15 -7.89
C GLN A 21 14.94 8.51 -6.90
N SER A 22 14.47 8.19 -5.70
CA SER A 22 15.31 7.61 -4.64
C SER A 22 15.81 6.22 -5.03
N LEU A 23 14.91 5.33 -5.45
CA LEU A 23 15.24 3.95 -5.78
C LEU A 23 16.02 3.82 -7.10
N GLY A 24 15.85 4.76 -8.03
CA GLY A 24 16.63 4.84 -9.25
C GLY A 24 18.13 5.01 -9.05
N THR A 25 18.58 5.33 -7.83
CA THR A 25 20.00 5.41 -7.48
C THR A 25 20.65 4.04 -7.26
N VAL A 26 19.86 2.99 -6.97
CA VAL A 26 20.38 1.65 -6.62
C VAL A 26 19.77 0.52 -7.47
N ALA A 27 18.76 0.81 -8.28
CA ALA A 27 18.03 -0.20 -9.05
C ALA A 27 17.55 0.36 -10.40
N GLU A 28 17.27 -0.56 -11.35
CA GLU A 28 16.49 -0.27 -12.54
C GLU A 28 15.01 -0.20 -12.17
N VAL A 29 14.41 0.98 -12.30
CA VAL A 29 13.03 1.25 -11.87
C VAL A 29 12.11 1.34 -13.07
N THR A 30 11.04 0.55 -13.06
CA THR A 30 9.90 0.68 -13.98
C THR A 30 8.67 1.11 -13.20
N VAL A 31 7.98 2.15 -13.67
CA VAL A 31 6.75 2.65 -13.06
C VAL A 31 5.55 2.26 -13.91
N VAL A 32 4.57 1.60 -13.29
CA VAL A 32 3.25 1.33 -13.85
C VAL A 32 2.19 1.65 -12.80
N ALA A 33 1.43 2.70 -12.97
CA ALA A 33 0.50 3.23 -11.98
C ALA A 33 -0.87 3.56 -12.59
N PRO A 34 -1.93 3.77 -11.83
CA PRO A 34 -3.21 4.20 -12.36
C PRO A 34 -3.15 5.56 -13.06
N GLU A 35 -4.01 5.77 -14.05
CA GLU A 35 -4.13 7.05 -14.77
C GLU A 35 -4.62 8.21 -13.88
N ARG A 36 -5.28 7.90 -12.76
CA ARG A 36 -5.86 8.84 -11.79
C ARG A 36 -5.89 8.22 -10.42
N ASP A 37 -6.26 9.00 -9.42
CA ASP A 37 -6.51 8.54 -8.05
C ASP A 37 -7.55 7.40 -8.02
N ARG A 38 -7.21 6.34 -7.31
CA ARG A 38 -7.97 5.12 -7.08
C ARG A 38 -8.02 4.75 -5.59
N SER A 39 -8.00 5.77 -4.73
CA SER A 39 -8.09 5.55 -3.28
C SER A 39 -9.32 4.69 -2.93
N GLY A 40 -9.14 3.74 -2.03
CA GLY A 40 -10.19 2.80 -1.63
C GLY A 40 -10.52 1.70 -2.65
N ALA A 41 -9.69 1.51 -3.69
CA ALA A 41 -9.91 0.48 -4.70
C ALA A 41 -9.77 -0.96 -4.17
N SER A 42 -9.08 -1.17 -3.04
CA SER A 42 -8.83 -2.51 -2.49
C SER A 42 -8.18 -3.47 -3.52
N ASN A 43 -8.21 -4.76 -3.26
CA ASN A 43 -7.65 -5.81 -4.15
C ASN A 43 -8.60 -6.13 -5.31
N SER A 44 -8.99 -5.14 -6.10
CA SER A 44 -9.93 -5.34 -7.20
C SER A 44 -9.25 -5.40 -8.56
N LEU A 45 -9.68 -6.35 -9.40
CA LEU A 45 -9.28 -6.50 -10.79
C LEU A 45 -10.41 -6.00 -11.72
N THR A 46 -10.04 -5.34 -12.81
CA THR A 46 -10.96 -4.91 -13.86
C THR A 46 -11.20 -6.05 -14.84
N LEU A 47 -12.36 -6.70 -14.77
CA LEU A 47 -12.72 -7.86 -15.59
C LEU A 47 -13.80 -7.56 -16.63
N ASP A 48 -14.42 -6.38 -16.58
CA ASP A 48 -15.56 -5.97 -17.41
C ASP A 48 -15.17 -5.22 -18.68
N ARG A 49 -13.89 -4.85 -18.84
CA ARG A 49 -13.37 -4.08 -19.98
C ARG A 49 -11.87 -4.28 -20.16
N PRO A 50 -11.34 -4.01 -21.36
CA PRO A 50 -9.90 -4.06 -21.61
C PRO A 50 -9.15 -2.92 -20.90
N LEU A 51 -7.93 -3.21 -20.49
CA LEU A 51 -6.99 -2.24 -19.95
C LEU A 51 -6.14 -1.62 -21.05
N SER A 52 -5.85 -0.33 -20.91
CA SER A 52 -4.96 0.42 -21.83
C SER A 52 -3.73 0.88 -21.08
N LEU A 53 -2.56 0.48 -21.54
CA LEU A 53 -1.26 0.93 -21.03
C LEU A 53 -0.75 2.08 -21.91
N ARG A 54 -0.38 3.19 -21.28
CA ARG A 54 0.16 4.39 -21.96
C ARG A 54 1.43 4.87 -21.27
N LYS A 55 2.20 5.70 -21.94
CA LYS A 55 3.42 6.30 -21.42
C LYS A 55 3.26 7.82 -21.32
N SER A 56 3.59 8.39 -20.16
CA SER A 56 3.62 9.83 -19.93
C SER A 56 4.88 10.47 -20.53
N SER A 57 4.85 11.80 -20.69
CA SER A 57 6.03 12.57 -21.11
C SER A 57 7.20 12.44 -20.13
N GLY A 58 6.93 12.20 -18.84
CA GLY A 58 7.93 11.95 -17.80
C GLY A 58 8.49 10.52 -17.79
N GLY A 59 8.05 9.63 -18.70
CA GLY A 59 8.56 8.27 -18.84
C GLY A 59 7.82 7.21 -18.04
N PHE A 60 6.92 7.58 -17.11
CA PHE A 60 6.11 6.65 -16.34
C PHE A 60 4.99 6.06 -17.20
N HIS A 61 4.70 4.77 -17.01
CA HIS A 61 3.57 4.12 -17.64
C HIS A 61 2.33 4.21 -16.73
N TYR A 62 1.17 4.30 -17.35
CA TYR A 62 -0.10 4.38 -16.61
C TYR A 62 -1.20 3.56 -17.30
N VAL A 63 -2.13 3.08 -16.47
CA VAL A 63 -3.21 2.17 -16.87
C VAL A 63 -4.55 2.78 -16.43
N ASN A 64 -5.59 2.60 -17.27
CA ASN A 64 -6.97 3.00 -16.94
C ASN A 64 -7.66 2.00 -15.99
N GLY A 65 -6.90 1.37 -15.10
CA GLY A 65 -7.31 0.33 -14.18
C GLY A 65 -7.11 0.70 -12.71
N THR A 66 -7.14 -0.32 -11.87
CA THR A 66 -6.86 -0.25 -10.43
C THR A 66 -5.34 -0.37 -10.18
N PRO A 67 -4.85 -0.11 -8.95
CA PRO A 67 -3.47 -0.41 -8.57
C PRO A 67 -3.09 -1.88 -8.77
N THR A 68 -4.00 -2.80 -8.43
CA THR A 68 -3.86 -4.24 -8.66
C THR A 68 -3.69 -4.55 -10.14
N ASP A 69 -4.54 -3.96 -11.02
CA ASP A 69 -4.43 -4.13 -12.47
C ASP A 69 -3.06 -3.68 -13.01
N CYS A 70 -2.51 -2.59 -12.47
CA CYS A 70 -1.22 -2.07 -12.91
C CYS A 70 -0.09 -3.07 -12.67
N VAL A 71 -0.03 -3.68 -11.49
CA VAL A 71 0.96 -4.68 -11.13
C VAL A 71 0.70 -5.98 -11.90
N HIS A 72 -0.55 -6.44 -11.95
CA HIS A 72 -0.94 -7.66 -12.66
C HIS A 72 -0.54 -7.59 -14.13
N LEU A 73 -0.97 -6.54 -14.84
CA LEU A 73 -0.66 -6.33 -16.26
C LEU A 73 0.86 -6.26 -16.48
N ALA A 74 1.58 -5.52 -15.64
CA ALA A 74 3.01 -5.36 -15.78
C ALA A 74 3.74 -6.70 -15.67
N VAL A 75 3.43 -7.50 -14.65
CA VAL A 75 4.15 -8.73 -14.32
C VAL A 75 3.73 -9.90 -15.21
N THR A 76 2.45 -10.03 -15.52
CA THR A 76 1.93 -11.21 -16.24
C THR A 76 1.94 -11.08 -17.74
N GLY A 77 2.10 -9.89 -18.30
CA GLY A 77 1.95 -9.72 -19.75
C GLY A 77 2.80 -8.67 -20.45
N TRP A 78 3.20 -7.59 -19.75
CA TRP A 78 3.85 -6.48 -20.42
C TRP A 78 5.37 -6.43 -20.27
N LEU A 79 5.88 -6.67 -19.05
CA LEU A 79 7.33 -6.70 -18.84
C LEU A 79 7.93 -7.96 -19.47
N PRO A 80 9.07 -7.85 -20.19
CA PRO A 80 9.76 -9.02 -20.73
C PRO A 80 10.56 -9.80 -19.68
N TYR A 81 10.43 -9.46 -18.41
CA TYR A 81 11.11 -10.07 -17.27
C TYR A 81 10.26 -9.98 -16.01
N LEU A 82 10.54 -10.83 -15.05
CA LEU A 82 9.98 -10.67 -13.70
C LEU A 82 10.80 -9.63 -12.92
N PRO A 83 10.17 -8.64 -12.27
CA PRO A 83 10.88 -7.75 -11.35
C PRO A 83 11.35 -8.52 -10.11
N ASP A 84 12.45 -8.07 -9.54
CA ASP A 84 13.00 -8.65 -8.31
C ASP A 84 12.22 -8.19 -7.06
N MET A 85 11.50 -7.08 -7.17
CA MET A 85 10.66 -6.52 -6.10
C MET A 85 9.55 -5.64 -6.68
N VAL A 86 8.39 -5.63 -6.01
CA VAL A 86 7.31 -4.66 -6.23
C VAL A 86 7.25 -3.71 -5.05
N ILE A 87 7.23 -2.40 -5.31
CA ILE A 87 7.04 -1.40 -4.25
C ILE A 87 5.89 -0.48 -4.66
N SER A 88 4.89 -0.38 -3.79
CA SER A 88 3.72 0.48 -3.99
C SER A 88 3.77 1.68 -3.06
N GLY A 89 3.60 2.86 -3.60
CA GLY A 89 3.59 4.12 -2.83
C GLY A 89 4.37 5.24 -3.55
N ILE A 90 4.72 6.27 -2.83
CA ILE A 90 4.42 6.57 -1.40
C ILE A 90 3.01 7.13 -1.34
N ASN A 91 2.14 6.45 -0.60
CA ASN A 91 0.75 6.85 -0.42
C ASN A 91 0.62 8.18 0.33
N HIS A 92 -0.35 8.99 -0.10
CA HIS A 92 -0.77 10.20 0.58
C HIS A 92 -1.74 9.84 1.73
N GLY A 93 -1.19 9.51 2.88
CA GLY A 93 -1.94 9.06 4.06
C GLY A 93 -1.49 7.70 4.58
N ALA A 94 -1.78 7.44 5.84
CA ALA A 94 -1.44 6.18 6.48
C ALA A 94 -2.37 5.04 6.02
N ASN A 95 -1.81 3.83 5.95
CA ASN A 95 -2.55 2.59 5.80
C ASN A 95 -2.27 1.71 7.01
N MET A 96 -3.03 1.89 8.11
CA MET A 96 -2.81 1.26 9.40
C MET A 96 -4.05 0.50 9.88
N GLY A 97 -3.82 -0.56 10.66
CA GLY A 97 -4.90 -1.39 11.18
C GLY A 97 -5.80 -1.94 10.09
N ASP A 98 -7.11 -1.90 10.32
CA ASP A 98 -8.12 -2.44 9.41
C ASP A 98 -8.18 -1.69 8.06
N ASP A 99 -7.65 -0.46 7.96
CA ASP A 99 -7.64 0.32 6.72
C ASP A 99 -6.81 -0.35 5.62
N THR A 100 -5.86 -1.21 5.98
CA THR A 100 -5.04 -2.00 5.03
C THR A 100 -5.89 -2.80 4.04
N ILE A 101 -7.08 -3.26 4.46
CA ILE A 101 -8.01 -4.05 3.64
C ILE A 101 -8.57 -3.22 2.47
N TYR A 102 -8.77 -1.92 2.67
CA TYR A 102 -9.35 -1.01 1.68
C TYR A 102 -8.29 -0.29 0.83
N SER A 103 -7.03 -0.35 1.24
CA SER A 103 -5.92 0.40 0.61
C SER A 103 -5.58 -0.14 -0.78
N GLY A 104 -5.59 0.74 -1.79
CA GLY A 104 -5.08 0.44 -3.11
C GLY A 104 -3.56 0.31 -3.15
N THR A 105 -2.84 1.08 -2.30
CA THR A 105 -1.39 0.97 -2.14
C THR A 105 -0.99 -0.41 -1.61
N VAL A 106 -1.66 -0.89 -0.55
CA VAL A 106 -1.43 -2.24 -0.01
C VAL A 106 -1.83 -3.30 -1.02
N ALA A 107 -2.92 -3.08 -1.76
CA ALA A 107 -3.42 -4.01 -2.79
C ALA A 107 -2.41 -4.23 -3.93
N ALA A 108 -1.76 -3.16 -4.42
CA ALA A 108 -0.73 -3.29 -5.45
C ALA A 108 0.49 -4.10 -4.96
N ALA A 109 0.92 -3.89 -3.71
CA ALA A 109 1.98 -4.70 -3.11
C ALA A 109 1.53 -6.16 -2.89
N THR A 110 0.28 -6.35 -2.47
CA THR A 110 -0.32 -7.70 -2.31
C THR A 110 -0.34 -8.47 -3.63
N GLU A 111 -0.69 -7.81 -4.74
CA GLU A 111 -0.66 -8.45 -6.06
C GLU A 111 0.74 -8.92 -6.43
N GLY A 112 1.76 -8.08 -6.22
CA GLY A 112 3.15 -8.49 -6.44
C GLY A 112 3.53 -9.71 -5.62
N PHE A 113 3.13 -9.73 -4.34
CA PHE A 113 3.38 -10.86 -3.45
C PHE A 113 2.66 -12.15 -3.89
N LEU A 114 1.40 -12.06 -4.33
CA LEU A 114 0.63 -13.20 -4.86
C LEU A 114 1.25 -13.77 -6.14
N LEU A 115 1.92 -12.93 -6.92
CA LEU A 115 2.70 -13.33 -8.11
C LEU A 115 4.11 -13.86 -7.75
N GLY A 116 4.40 -14.07 -6.47
CA GLY A 116 5.65 -14.65 -5.97
C GLY A 116 6.82 -13.67 -5.83
N ILE A 117 6.55 -12.37 -5.88
CA ILE A 117 7.58 -11.32 -5.85
C ILE A 117 7.59 -10.64 -4.47
N PRO A 118 8.76 -10.46 -3.82
CA PRO A 118 8.86 -9.66 -2.60
C PRO A 118 8.26 -8.27 -2.79
N SER A 119 7.39 -7.85 -1.88
CA SER A 119 6.60 -6.63 -2.07
C SER A 119 6.53 -5.76 -0.82
N ILE A 120 6.54 -4.44 -1.02
CA ILE A 120 6.47 -3.43 0.04
C ILE A 120 5.42 -2.38 -0.33
N ALA A 121 4.49 -2.11 0.57
CA ALA A 121 3.62 -0.94 0.54
C ALA A 121 4.21 0.16 1.43
N VAL A 122 4.33 1.39 0.93
CA VAL A 122 4.91 2.53 1.66
C VAL A 122 3.91 3.67 1.72
N SER A 123 3.64 4.14 2.93
CA SER A 123 2.68 5.21 3.20
C SER A 123 3.30 6.30 4.06
N LEU A 124 3.03 7.56 3.76
CA LEU A 124 3.41 8.71 4.57
C LEU A 124 2.26 9.04 5.52
N ALA A 125 2.50 8.91 6.82
CA ALA A 125 1.49 9.05 7.87
C ALA A 125 1.53 10.45 8.47
N GLY A 126 0.67 11.35 8.01
CA GLY A 126 0.59 12.72 8.51
C GLY A 126 -0.64 13.44 8.00
N VAL A 127 -0.73 14.72 8.29
CA VAL A 127 -1.83 15.60 7.86
C VAL A 127 -1.36 16.53 6.74
N THR A 128 -0.12 17.01 6.82
CA THR A 128 0.45 18.03 5.92
C THR A 128 1.13 17.43 4.70
N MET A 129 1.54 16.16 4.77
CA MET A 129 2.19 15.41 3.70
C MET A 129 3.37 16.15 3.03
N GLY A 130 4.27 16.64 3.87
CA GLY A 130 5.43 17.44 3.43
C GLY A 130 6.71 16.62 3.19
N HIS A 131 6.86 15.43 3.79
CA HIS A 131 8.15 14.73 3.88
C HIS A 131 8.19 13.44 3.06
N TYR A 132 7.74 13.45 1.80
CA TYR A 132 7.88 12.30 0.89
C TYR A 132 9.34 11.84 0.75
N ALA A 133 10.31 12.76 0.80
CA ALA A 133 11.73 12.42 0.77
C ALA A 133 12.14 11.53 1.97
N THR A 134 11.54 11.73 3.14
CA THR A 134 11.76 10.88 4.32
C THR A 134 11.27 9.45 4.07
N ALA A 135 10.06 9.29 3.55
CA ALA A 135 9.52 7.97 3.23
C ALA A 135 10.28 7.28 2.09
N ALA A 136 10.75 8.04 1.10
CA ALA A 136 11.59 7.53 0.02
C ALA A 136 12.96 7.05 0.53
N GLN A 137 13.57 7.77 1.50
CA GLN A 137 14.80 7.35 2.15
C GLN A 137 14.62 6.06 2.96
N VAL A 138 13.53 5.94 3.70
CA VAL A 138 13.18 4.71 4.42
C VAL A 138 13.02 3.53 3.45
N ALA A 139 12.30 3.72 2.34
CA ALA A 139 12.15 2.69 1.32
C ALA A 139 13.50 2.26 0.72
N LEU A 140 14.40 3.23 0.45
CA LEU A 140 15.75 2.96 -0.03
C LEU A 140 16.54 2.09 0.95
N GLU A 141 16.49 2.38 2.24
CA GLU A 141 17.18 1.60 3.27
C GLU A 141 16.65 0.16 3.36
N LEU A 142 15.33 -0.02 3.25
CA LEU A 142 14.72 -1.36 3.24
C LEU A 142 15.17 -2.15 2.02
N VAL A 143 15.23 -1.53 0.84
CA VAL A 143 15.76 -2.15 -0.39
C VAL A 143 17.23 -2.52 -0.24
N GLN A 144 18.07 -1.62 0.27
CA GLN A 144 19.49 -1.88 0.50
C GLN A 144 19.70 -3.00 1.51
N ARG A 145 18.90 -3.05 2.57
CA ARG A 145 18.93 -4.14 3.55
C ARG A 145 18.56 -5.47 2.90
N TYR A 146 17.50 -5.49 2.09
CA TYR A 146 17.10 -6.70 1.35
C TYR A 146 18.18 -7.18 0.37
N LEU A 147 18.89 -6.27 -0.31
CA LEU A 147 20.00 -6.61 -1.20
C LEU A 147 21.18 -7.27 -0.47
N THR A 148 21.44 -6.84 0.75
CA THR A 148 22.57 -7.37 1.55
C THR A 148 22.18 -8.60 2.37
N GLN A 149 20.92 -8.69 2.79
CA GLN A 149 20.39 -9.75 3.66
C GLN A 149 18.99 -10.15 3.18
N PRO A 150 18.88 -10.86 2.04
CA PRO A 150 17.57 -11.30 1.54
C PRO A 150 16.90 -12.26 2.52
N LEU A 151 15.60 -12.15 2.66
CA LEU A 151 14.79 -13.07 3.45
C LEU A 151 14.62 -14.39 2.69
N ALA A 152 14.50 -15.49 3.43
CA ALA A 152 14.38 -16.83 2.86
C ALA A 152 13.07 -17.05 2.05
N HIS A 153 12.04 -16.28 2.34
CA HIS A 153 10.73 -16.36 1.68
C HIS A 153 10.31 -14.97 1.17
N PRO A 154 9.50 -14.89 0.11
CA PRO A 154 8.91 -13.64 -0.32
C PRO A 154 8.20 -12.94 0.85
N MET A 155 8.39 -11.64 0.97
CA MET A 155 7.79 -10.83 2.02
C MET A 155 6.73 -9.91 1.44
N LEU A 156 5.69 -9.63 2.24
CA LEU A 156 4.77 -8.52 2.04
C LEU A 156 4.85 -7.63 3.27
N LEU A 157 5.40 -6.43 3.10
CA LEU A 157 5.54 -5.46 4.18
C LEU A 157 4.63 -4.26 3.96
N ASN A 158 3.93 -3.85 5.01
CA ASN A 158 3.23 -2.58 5.09
C ASN A 158 4.03 -1.61 5.95
N VAL A 159 4.51 -0.54 5.34
CA VAL A 159 5.42 0.44 5.96
C VAL A 159 4.70 1.77 6.08
N ASN A 160 4.56 2.28 7.30
CA ASN A 160 4.00 3.60 7.57
C ASN A 160 5.09 4.50 8.18
N VAL A 161 5.39 5.60 7.50
CA VAL A 161 6.45 6.54 7.86
C VAL A 161 5.83 7.81 8.43
N PRO A 162 6.17 8.26 9.64
CA PRO A 162 5.74 9.56 10.15
C PRO A 162 6.11 10.72 9.23
N ASP A 163 5.20 11.68 9.04
CA ASP A 163 5.42 12.87 8.20
C ASP A 163 6.29 13.92 8.93
N VAL A 164 7.55 13.57 9.10
CA VAL A 164 8.56 14.41 9.76
C VAL A 164 9.87 14.38 8.98
N PRO A 165 10.78 15.35 9.20
CA PRO A 165 12.14 15.26 8.66
C PRO A 165 12.82 13.94 9.05
N TYR A 166 13.60 13.36 8.15
CA TYR A 166 14.26 12.06 8.37
C TYR A 166 15.06 12.00 9.69
N ALA A 167 15.79 13.07 10.01
CA ALA A 167 16.56 13.16 11.26
C ALA A 167 15.71 13.17 12.55
N SER A 168 14.41 13.37 12.42
CA SER A 168 13.45 13.34 13.54
C SER A 168 12.83 11.98 13.78
N LEU A 169 13.04 11.03 12.87
CA LEU A 169 12.62 9.65 13.06
C LEU A 169 13.41 9.00 14.20
N LYS A 170 12.74 8.24 15.04
CA LYS A 170 13.39 7.49 16.14
C LYS A 170 14.00 6.16 15.67
N GLY A 171 13.77 5.76 14.42
CA GLY A 171 14.19 4.50 13.83
C GLY A 171 13.01 3.72 13.26
N MET A 172 13.20 2.40 13.10
CA MET A 172 12.20 1.48 12.54
C MET A 172 11.78 0.45 13.59
N GLU A 173 10.50 0.16 13.67
CA GLU A 173 9.93 -0.83 14.60
C GLU A 173 9.09 -1.85 13.83
N VAL A 174 9.30 -3.14 14.14
CA VAL A 174 8.42 -4.21 13.63
C VAL A 174 7.16 -4.24 14.47
N THR A 175 6.02 -4.12 13.82
CA THR A 175 4.72 -3.95 14.45
C THR A 175 3.72 -4.99 13.99
N ARG A 176 2.60 -5.07 14.68
CA ARG A 176 1.38 -5.69 14.22
C ARG A 176 0.37 -4.63 13.80
N LEU A 177 -0.62 -5.02 13.02
CA LEU A 177 -1.77 -4.14 12.75
C LEU A 177 -2.53 -3.87 14.06
N GLY A 178 -2.87 -2.60 14.29
CA GLY A 178 -3.83 -2.19 15.29
C GLY A 178 -5.27 -2.37 14.79
N LYS A 179 -6.23 -1.67 15.42
CA LYS A 179 -7.64 -1.64 14.99
C LYS A 179 -8.15 -0.21 14.97
N ARG A 180 -8.96 0.09 13.96
CA ARG A 180 -9.77 1.30 13.94
C ARG A 180 -11.00 1.15 14.83
N HIS A 181 -11.49 2.26 15.32
CA HIS A 181 -12.84 2.35 15.84
C HIS A 181 -13.84 2.11 14.71
N LYS A 182 -15.10 1.81 15.07
CA LYS A 182 -16.17 1.77 14.07
C LYS A 182 -16.14 3.07 13.26
N ALA A 183 -16.33 2.95 11.95
CA ALA A 183 -16.44 4.11 11.07
C ALA A 183 -17.54 5.07 11.56
N GLU A 184 -17.32 6.35 11.38
CA GLU A 184 -18.35 7.35 11.64
C GLU A 184 -19.57 7.08 10.74
N PRO A 185 -20.79 7.44 11.18
CA PRO A 185 -21.99 7.26 10.38
C PRO A 185 -21.88 7.95 9.03
N VAL A 186 -22.59 7.42 8.03
CA VAL A 186 -22.70 8.07 6.73
C VAL A 186 -23.29 9.48 6.87
N VAL A 187 -22.75 10.42 6.12
CA VAL A 187 -23.23 11.81 6.09
C VAL A 187 -24.24 11.96 4.97
N LYS A 188 -25.50 12.22 5.34
CA LYS A 188 -26.56 12.52 4.39
C LYS A 188 -26.40 13.98 3.91
N ALA A 189 -26.48 14.21 2.62
CA ALA A 189 -26.43 15.54 1.99
C ALA A 189 -27.46 15.63 0.86
N GLU A 190 -27.71 16.82 0.36
CA GLU A 190 -28.55 17.07 -0.81
C GLU A 190 -27.66 17.57 -1.97
N SER A 191 -27.83 17.00 -3.14
CA SER A 191 -27.14 17.44 -4.35
C SER A 191 -27.70 18.80 -4.81
N PRO A 192 -26.96 19.57 -5.63
CA PRO A 192 -27.49 20.83 -6.22
C PRO A 192 -28.76 20.65 -7.06
N ARG A 193 -29.15 19.41 -7.39
CA ARG A 193 -30.37 19.07 -8.14
C ARG A 193 -31.52 18.58 -7.24
N GLY A 194 -31.31 18.57 -5.91
CA GLY A 194 -32.32 18.14 -4.93
C GLY A 194 -32.30 16.64 -4.62
N ASP A 195 -31.37 15.85 -5.18
CA ASP A 195 -31.25 14.42 -4.87
C ASP A 195 -30.62 14.22 -3.52
N ILE A 196 -31.13 13.25 -2.76
CA ILE A 196 -30.48 12.83 -1.52
C ILE A 196 -29.29 11.93 -1.84
N VAL A 197 -28.12 12.31 -1.35
CA VAL A 197 -26.86 11.56 -1.49
C VAL A 197 -26.27 11.24 -0.13
N TYR A 198 -25.40 10.24 -0.08
CA TYR A 198 -24.76 9.80 1.15
C TYR A 198 -23.25 9.71 0.93
N TRP A 199 -22.49 10.30 1.83
CA TRP A 199 -21.04 10.18 1.87
C TRP A 199 -20.64 9.12 2.89
N VAL A 200 -19.67 8.29 2.55
CA VAL A 200 -19.06 7.39 3.53
C VAL A 200 -18.43 8.26 4.62
N GLY A 201 -18.72 7.97 5.88
CA GLY A 201 -18.18 8.68 7.02
C GLY A 201 -16.66 8.57 7.13
N ALA A 202 -16.05 9.48 7.86
CA ALA A 202 -14.62 9.43 8.13
C ALA A 202 -14.24 8.13 8.85
N ALA A 203 -13.02 7.67 8.65
CA ALA A 203 -12.46 6.60 9.47
C ALA A 203 -12.46 7.05 10.94
N GLY A 204 -12.94 6.22 11.84
CA GLY A 204 -12.92 6.49 13.28
C GLY A 204 -11.49 6.54 13.83
N GLY A 205 -11.35 6.98 15.07
CA GLY A 205 -10.06 6.93 15.79
C GLY A 205 -9.54 5.50 15.95
N ALA A 206 -8.28 5.36 16.35
CA ALA A 206 -7.71 4.06 16.65
C ALA A 206 -8.36 3.46 17.92
N GLN A 207 -8.84 2.21 17.84
CA GLN A 207 -9.40 1.46 18.97
C GLN A 207 -8.31 0.65 19.68
N ASP A 208 -7.48 -0.05 18.91
CA ASP A 208 -6.27 -0.73 19.40
C ASP A 208 -5.06 0.01 18.86
N ALA A 209 -4.52 0.90 19.69
CA ALA A 209 -3.31 1.68 19.43
C ALA A 209 -2.29 1.48 20.55
N GLY A 210 -2.32 0.32 21.22
CA GLY A 210 -1.38 -0.02 22.28
C GLY A 210 0.03 -0.31 21.75
N ILE A 211 0.98 -0.47 22.68
CA ILE A 211 2.38 -0.80 22.39
C ILE A 211 2.45 -2.01 21.44
N GLY A 212 3.34 -1.92 20.43
CA GLY A 212 3.54 -2.92 19.41
C GLY A 212 2.59 -2.83 18.21
N THR A 213 1.64 -1.88 18.19
CA THR A 213 0.82 -1.60 17.02
C THR A 213 1.46 -0.57 16.10
N ASP A 214 1.07 -0.60 14.82
CA ASP A 214 1.42 0.40 13.81
C ASP A 214 1.00 1.82 14.22
N PHE A 215 -0.20 1.99 14.78
CA PHE A 215 -0.67 3.27 15.32
C PHE A 215 0.26 3.81 16.42
N HIS A 216 0.66 2.94 17.35
CA HIS A 216 1.54 3.36 18.46
C HIS A 216 2.91 3.79 17.95
N ALA A 217 3.54 2.97 17.11
CA ALA A 217 4.86 3.24 16.56
C ALA A 217 4.88 4.60 15.84
N VAL A 218 3.95 4.81 14.91
CA VAL A 218 3.85 6.05 14.13
C VAL A 218 3.58 7.26 15.02
N ALA A 219 2.67 7.16 16.00
CA ALA A 219 2.38 8.23 16.94
C ALA A 219 3.58 8.61 17.81
N GLN A 220 4.48 7.66 18.08
CA GLN A 220 5.72 7.89 18.82
C GLN A 220 6.90 8.34 17.94
N GLY A 221 6.72 8.48 16.62
CA GLY A 221 7.78 8.92 15.69
C GLY A 221 8.67 7.79 15.18
N TRP A 222 8.24 6.53 15.32
CA TRP A 222 8.90 5.37 14.72
C TRP A 222 8.28 5.04 13.36
N VAL A 223 9.11 4.58 12.43
CA VAL A 223 8.60 3.93 11.21
C VAL A 223 8.02 2.58 11.61
N SER A 224 6.75 2.36 11.27
CA SER A 224 6.09 1.07 11.48
C SER A 224 6.35 0.14 10.30
N ILE A 225 6.80 -1.09 10.55
CA ILE A 225 6.98 -2.14 9.55
C ILE A 225 6.15 -3.33 9.99
N THR A 226 5.02 -3.57 9.31
CA THR A 226 4.12 -4.68 9.62
C THR A 226 4.22 -5.74 8.52
N PRO A 227 4.69 -6.97 8.81
CA PRO A 227 4.56 -8.08 7.87
C PRO A 227 3.09 -8.48 7.74
N LEU A 228 2.62 -8.60 6.49
CA LEU A 228 1.24 -8.96 6.19
C LEU A 228 1.14 -10.42 5.73
N GLN A 229 -0.01 -11.02 5.99
CA GLN A 229 -0.41 -12.34 5.54
C GLN A 229 -1.67 -12.23 4.69
N VAL A 230 -1.72 -12.96 3.58
CA VAL A 230 -2.86 -12.95 2.64
C VAL A 230 -3.85 -14.09 2.92
N ASP A 231 -3.40 -15.17 3.53
CA ASP A 231 -4.28 -16.28 3.89
C ASP A 231 -5.27 -15.87 4.99
N LEU A 232 -6.53 -15.74 4.61
CA LEU A 232 -7.63 -15.35 5.49
C LEU A 232 -8.26 -16.55 6.23
N THR A 233 -7.74 -17.77 6.06
CA THR A 233 -8.25 -18.97 6.72
C THR A 233 -8.01 -18.88 8.22
N ARG A 234 -9.08 -18.94 9.00
CA ARG A 234 -8.97 -19.02 10.46
C ARG A 234 -8.79 -20.48 10.91
N PHE A 235 -7.55 -20.96 10.84
CA PHE A 235 -7.20 -22.35 11.10
C PHE A 235 -7.69 -22.87 12.44
N GLU A 236 -7.67 -22.03 13.50
CA GLU A 236 -8.10 -22.40 14.84
C GLU A 236 -9.61 -22.73 14.92
N GLN A 237 -10.40 -22.33 13.92
CA GLN A 237 -11.84 -22.59 13.91
C GLN A 237 -12.25 -23.78 13.03
N LEU A 238 -11.34 -24.36 12.27
CA LEU A 238 -11.71 -25.44 11.34
C LEU A 238 -12.36 -26.63 12.05
N ASP A 239 -11.83 -27.08 13.16
CA ASP A 239 -12.37 -28.25 13.86
C ASP A 239 -13.68 -27.93 14.58
N SER A 240 -13.83 -26.74 15.15
CA SER A 240 -15.09 -26.34 15.76
C SER A 240 -16.24 -26.23 14.75
N ILE A 241 -15.96 -25.71 13.55
CA ILE A 241 -16.97 -25.65 12.47
C ILE A 241 -17.30 -27.05 11.95
N LYS A 242 -16.32 -27.95 11.79
CA LYS A 242 -16.58 -29.35 11.42
C LYS A 242 -17.53 -30.02 12.42
N GLN A 243 -17.29 -29.82 13.72
CA GLN A 243 -18.12 -30.35 14.79
C GLN A 243 -19.55 -29.81 14.74
N TRP A 244 -19.69 -28.48 14.59
CA TRP A 244 -20.99 -27.82 14.46
C TRP A 244 -21.81 -28.28 13.24
N MET A 245 -21.15 -28.67 12.13
CA MET A 245 -21.85 -29.20 10.94
C MET A 245 -22.28 -30.65 11.06
N GLN A 246 -21.86 -31.41 12.09
CA GLN A 246 -22.23 -32.80 12.32
C GLN A 246 -23.38 -32.94 13.31
N GLU A 247 -23.76 -31.88 14.00
CA GLU A 247 -24.94 -31.77 14.88
C GLU A 247 -26.20 -31.38 14.08
#